data_50b5a26122b29fada6e639017983a9ba
#
_entry.id   50b5a26122b29fada6e639017983a9ba
#
_cell.length_a   1.000
_cell.length_b   1.000
_cell.length_c   1.000
_cell.angle_alpha   90.00
_cell.angle_beta   90.00
_cell.angle_gamma   90.00
#
_symmetry.space_group_name_H-M   'P 1'
#
loop_
_entity.id
_entity.type
_entity.pdbx_description
1 polymer ?
#
loop_
_entity_poly.entity_id
_entity_poly.type
_entity_poly.pdbx_seq_one_letter_code
_entity_poly.pdbx_strand_id
1 'polypeptide(L)'
;MIGLDTNVLVRYIVRDDEKQSAAATRLIEAKCTTDNPGRVSSIVLCELAWVLTRGYGYSRAMVGRVIRRILSVQELQAERPELAWQAVRLFEQGRADFADFLVGLSNRENKAEVTYTFDTKAAESDLFQIVKI
;
A
#
# COMPACT_ATOMS: atom_id res chain seq x y z
N MET A 1 -1.01 8.18 19.26
CA MET A 1 -0.84 7.53 17.94
C MET A 1 0.31 8.19 17.21
N ILE A 2 1.21 7.39 16.62
CA ILE A 2 2.31 7.91 15.81
C ILE A 2 2.11 7.52 14.35
N GLY A 3 2.69 8.33 13.44
CA GLY A 3 2.73 7.98 12.03
C GLY A 3 4.03 7.26 11.69
N LEU A 4 3.97 6.38 10.71
CA LEU A 4 5.14 5.64 10.22
C LEU A 4 5.39 5.99 8.76
N ASP A 5 6.62 6.39 8.47
CA ASP A 5 7.04 6.70 7.11
C ASP A 5 7.41 5.41 6.37
N THR A 6 7.45 5.48 5.07
CA THR A 6 7.77 4.35 4.19
C THR A 6 9.08 3.69 4.57
N ASN A 7 10.13 4.46 4.83
CA ASN A 7 11.45 3.91 5.17
C ASN A 7 11.44 3.07 6.44
N VAL A 8 10.64 3.47 7.42
CA VAL A 8 10.52 2.72 8.67
C VAL A 8 9.89 1.35 8.39
N LEU A 9 8.82 1.33 7.60
CA LEU A 9 8.16 0.07 7.24
C LEU A 9 9.07 -0.82 6.39
N VAL A 10 9.79 -0.25 5.43
CA VAL A 10 10.73 -1.01 4.60
C VAL A 10 11.79 -1.69 5.48
N ARG A 11 12.40 -0.94 6.39
CA ARG A 11 13.42 -1.51 7.29
C ARG A 11 12.85 -2.58 8.21
N TYR A 12 11.63 -2.39 8.66
CA TYR A 12 10.94 -3.37 9.50
C TYR A 12 10.63 -4.66 8.73
N ILE A 13 10.26 -4.55 7.46
CA ILE A 13 9.83 -5.69 6.64
C ILE A 13 11.03 -6.40 5.98
N VAL A 14 11.88 -5.64 5.29
CA VAL A 14 12.95 -6.23 4.45
C VAL A 14 14.18 -6.65 5.26
N ARG A 15 14.51 -5.87 6.28
CA ARG A 15 15.62 -6.17 7.21
C ARG A 15 16.97 -6.27 6.53
N ASP A 16 17.22 -5.43 5.52
CA ASP A 16 18.48 -5.40 4.78
C ASP A 16 19.54 -4.48 5.42
N ASP A 17 19.14 -3.63 6.36
CA ASP A 17 20.04 -2.78 7.13
C ASP A 17 19.87 -3.15 8.60
N GLU A 18 20.89 -3.81 9.15
CA GLU A 18 20.81 -4.40 10.48
C GLU A 18 20.49 -3.38 11.57
N LYS A 19 21.14 -2.21 11.52
CA LYS A 19 20.94 -1.18 12.55
C LYS A 19 19.57 -0.51 12.41
N GLN A 20 19.20 -0.13 11.20
CA GLN A 20 17.91 0.52 10.96
C GLN A 20 16.75 -0.44 11.18
N SER A 21 16.92 -1.71 10.78
CA SER A 21 15.87 -2.72 10.98
C SER A 21 15.63 -2.98 12.46
N ALA A 22 16.70 -3.06 13.26
CA ALA A 22 16.57 -3.21 14.71
C ALA A 22 15.90 -1.99 15.34
N ALA A 23 16.28 -0.79 14.90
CA ALA A 23 15.69 0.45 15.41
C ALA A 23 14.20 0.55 15.04
N ALA A 24 13.83 0.23 13.81
CA ALA A 24 12.44 0.24 13.35
C ALA A 24 11.59 -0.76 14.15
N THR A 25 12.13 -1.95 14.35
CA THR A 25 11.44 -2.99 15.14
C THR A 25 11.20 -2.53 16.57
N ARG A 26 12.23 -1.97 17.21
CA ARG A 26 12.10 -1.46 18.59
C ARG A 26 11.07 -0.34 18.68
N LEU A 27 11.08 0.58 17.71
CA LEU A 27 10.12 1.67 17.67
C LEU A 27 8.68 1.15 17.57
N ILE A 28 8.44 0.27 16.61
CA ILE A 28 7.10 -0.26 16.36
C ILE A 28 6.62 -1.07 17.57
N GLU A 29 7.46 -1.95 18.11
CA GLU A 29 7.10 -2.76 19.27
C GLU A 29 6.82 -1.93 20.51
N ALA A 30 7.56 -0.80 20.70
CA ALA A 30 7.41 0.04 21.89
C ALA A 30 6.25 1.03 21.75
N LYS A 31 5.98 1.55 20.55
CA LYS A 31 5.06 2.67 20.35
C LYS A 31 3.75 2.31 19.70
N CYS A 32 3.69 1.19 18.98
CA CYS A 32 2.47 0.80 18.24
C CYS A 32 1.77 -0.34 18.99
N THR A 33 0.59 -0.04 19.50
CA THR A 33 -0.21 -1.00 20.27
C THR A 33 -1.62 -1.06 19.69
N THR A 34 -2.41 -2.02 20.11
CA THR A 34 -3.82 -2.12 19.70
C THR A 34 -4.61 -0.86 20.07
N ASP A 35 -4.36 -0.31 21.27
CA ASP A 35 -5.06 0.90 21.72
C ASP A 35 -4.51 2.17 21.08
N ASN A 36 -3.28 2.13 20.62
CA ASN A 36 -2.60 3.30 20.04
C ASN A 36 -1.77 2.86 18.85
N PRO A 37 -2.42 2.48 17.75
CA PRO A 37 -1.71 1.89 16.61
C PRO A 37 -0.84 2.90 15.87
N GLY A 38 0.15 2.37 15.15
CA GLY A 38 0.95 3.17 14.22
C GLY A 38 0.14 3.46 12.97
N ARG A 39 0.11 4.73 12.56
CA ARG A 39 -0.68 5.14 11.41
C ARG A 39 0.11 5.01 10.12
N VAL A 40 -0.50 4.37 9.13
CA VAL A 40 0.07 4.18 7.79
C VAL A 40 -0.83 4.87 6.78
N SER A 41 -0.36 5.96 6.20
CA SER A 41 -1.16 6.71 5.23
C SER A 41 -1.30 5.94 3.92
N SER A 42 -2.31 6.30 3.12
CA SER A 42 -2.50 5.70 1.80
C SER A 42 -1.30 5.96 0.88
N ILE A 43 -0.69 7.13 1.00
CA ILE A 43 0.52 7.47 0.24
C ILE A 43 1.66 6.52 0.60
N VAL A 44 1.84 6.25 1.90
CA VAL A 44 2.89 5.32 2.35
C VAL A 44 2.65 3.91 1.83
N LEU A 45 1.40 3.44 1.80
CA LEU A 45 1.10 2.12 1.23
C LEU A 45 1.48 2.05 -0.25
N CYS A 46 1.21 3.11 -1.01
CA CYS A 46 1.58 3.18 -2.42
C CYS A 46 3.09 3.20 -2.61
N GLU A 47 3.79 4.02 -1.83
CA GLU A 47 5.25 4.08 -1.88
C GLU A 47 5.88 2.74 -1.49
N LEU A 48 5.34 2.10 -0.47
CA LEU A 48 5.83 0.80 -0.02
C LEU A 48 5.72 -0.25 -1.12
N ALA A 49 4.55 -0.34 -1.77
CA ALA A 49 4.34 -1.28 -2.87
C ALA A 49 5.35 -1.02 -4.00
N TRP A 50 5.58 0.25 -4.32
CA TRP A 50 6.50 0.65 -5.38
C TRP A 50 7.95 0.33 -5.03
N VAL A 51 8.38 0.65 -3.80
CA VAL A 51 9.75 0.38 -3.32
C VAL A 51 10.02 -1.11 -3.28
N LEU A 52 9.10 -1.91 -2.76
CA LEU A 52 9.26 -3.37 -2.71
C LEU A 52 9.39 -3.96 -4.11
N THR A 53 8.58 -3.49 -5.06
CA THR A 53 8.61 -3.97 -6.44
C THR A 53 9.90 -3.55 -7.14
N ARG A 54 10.20 -2.26 -7.16
CA ARG A 54 11.30 -1.70 -7.96
C ARG A 54 12.63 -1.75 -7.25
N GLY A 55 12.64 -1.51 -5.95
CA GLY A 55 13.87 -1.47 -5.17
C GLY A 55 14.36 -2.84 -4.75
N TYR A 56 13.45 -3.76 -4.48
CA TYR A 56 13.79 -5.07 -3.92
C TYR A 56 13.36 -6.26 -4.80
N GLY A 57 12.71 -5.99 -5.92
CA GLY A 57 12.32 -7.05 -6.86
C GLY A 57 11.26 -8.00 -6.34
N TYR A 58 10.42 -7.57 -5.40
CA TYR A 58 9.32 -8.39 -4.91
C TYR A 58 8.30 -8.63 -6.01
N SER A 59 7.80 -9.86 -6.09
CA SER A 59 6.70 -10.20 -7.00
C SER A 59 5.40 -9.55 -6.53
N ARG A 60 4.42 -9.49 -7.42
CA ARG A 60 3.09 -8.98 -7.06
C ARG A 60 2.49 -9.78 -5.90
N ALA A 61 2.65 -11.09 -5.91
CA ALA A 61 2.18 -11.94 -4.83
C ALA A 61 2.84 -11.59 -3.49
N MET A 62 4.13 -11.32 -3.50
CA MET A 62 4.87 -10.94 -2.28
C MET A 62 4.43 -9.57 -1.78
N VAL A 63 4.28 -8.60 -2.68
CA VAL A 63 3.80 -7.26 -2.31
C VAL A 63 2.39 -7.35 -1.73
N GLY A 64 1.52 -8.13 -2.35
CA GLY A 64 0.17 -8.33 -1.85
C GLY A 64 0.16 -8.90 -0.44
N ARG A 65 1.01 -9.89 -0.17
CA ARG A 65 1.12 -10.48 1.17
C ARG A 65 1.59 -9.45 2.21
N VAL A 66 2.55 -8.60 1.85
CA VAL A 66 3.04 -7.55 2.76
C VAL A 66 1.92 -6.57 3.10
N ILE A 67 1.19 -6.10 2.09
CA ILE A 67 0.09 -5.15 2.32
C ILE A 67 -1.00 -5.80 3.17
N ARG A 68 -1.40 -7.04 2.84
CA ARG A 68 -2.39 -7.77 3.63
C ARG A 68 -1.96 -7.91 5.09
N ARG A 69 -0.68 -8.18 5.33
CA ARG A 69 -0.15 -8.29 6.68
C ARG A 69 -0.28 -6.98 7.45
N ILE A 70 0.07 -5.86 6.81
CA ILE A 70 -0.08 -4.54 7.41
C ILE A 70 -1.55 -4.27 7.77
N LEU A 71 -2.45 -4.61 6.87
CA LEU A 71 -3.89 -4.39 7.08
C LEU A 71 -4.50 -5.33 8.11
N SER A 72 -3.83 -6.44 8.41
CA SER A 72 -4.36 -7.47 9.33
C SER A 72 -3.93 -7.27 10.77
N VAL A 73 -2.80 -6.60 11.04
CA VAL A 73 -2.30 -6.44 12.39
C VAL A 73 -2.95 -5.25 13.07
N GLN A 74 -3.35 -5.42 14.34
CA GLN A 74 -4.07 -4.38 15.08
C GLN A 74 -3.17 -3.24 15.53
N GLU A 75 -1.86 -3.46 15.60
CA GLU A 75 -0.86 -2.47 15.98
C GLU A 75 -0.58 -1.44 14.88
N LEU A 76 -1.09 -1.69 13.67
CA LEU A 76 -0.95 -0.76 12.53
C LEU A 76 -2.33 -0.44 12.00
N GLN A 77 -2.54 0.83 11.65
CA GLN A 77 -3.82 1.28 11.12
C GLN A 77 -3.62 2.05 9.81
N ALA A 78 -4.17 1.53 8.73
CA ALA A 78 -4.18 2.23 7.46
C ALA A 78 -5.17 3.41 7.51
N GLU A 79 -4.89 4.44 6.74
CA GLU A 79 -5.73 5.64 6.66
C GLU A 79 -7.15 5.30 6.18
N ARG A 80 -7.24 4.48 5.14
CA ARG A 80 -8.50 4.04 4.53
C ARG A 80 -8.47 2.51 4.36
N PRO A 81 -8.64 1.77 5.46
CA PRO A 81 -8.46 0.31 5.41
C PRO A 81 -9.41 -0.39 4.43
N GLU A 82 -10.65 0.05 4.32
CA GLU A 82 -11.63 -0.55 3.41
C GLU A 82 -11.22 -0.40 1.94
N LEU A 83 -10.67 0.77 1.56
CA LEU A 83 -10.17 0.97 0.20
C LEU A 83 -8.87 0.19 -0.04
N ALA A 84 -8.00 0.15 0.97
CA ALA A 84 -6.74 -0.58 0.85
C ALA A 84 -6.97 -2.08 0.67
N TRP A 85 -7.94 -2.67 1.39
CA TRP A 85 -8.32 -4.06 1.19
C TRP A 85 -8.85 -4.34 -0.22
N GLN A 86 -9.71 -3.46 -0.73
CA GLN A 86 -10.21 -3.58 -2.10
C GLN A 86 -9.07 -3.46 -3.11
N ALA A 87 -8.19 -2.48 -2.90
CA ALA A 87 -7.07 -2.23 -3.80
C ALA A 87 -6.11 -3.42 -3.86
N VAL A 88 -5.78 -4.04 -2.73
CA VAL A 88 -4.87 -5.18 -2.72
C VAL A 88 -5.48 -6.39 -3.42
N ARG A 89 -6.78 -6.62 -3.27
CA ARG A 89 -7.46 -7.71 -3.99
C ARG A 89 -7.38 -7.50 -5.49
N LEU A 90 -7.66 -6.29 -5.96
CA LEU A 90 -7.58 -5.97 -7.39
C LEU A 90 -6.14 -6.03 -7.89
N PHE A 91 -5.20 -5.57 -7.09
CA PHE A 91 -3.78 -5.63 -7.42
C PHE A 91 -3.30 -7.07 -7.62
N GLU A 92 -3.72 -7.98 -6.76
CA GLU A 92 -3.34 -9.40 -6.88
C GLU A 92 -3.90 -10.06 -8.12
N GLN A 93 -5.05 -9.60 -8.60
CA GLN A 93 -5.74 -10.19 -9.76
C GLN A 93 -5.38 -9.51 -11.07
N GLY A 94 -4.92 -8.27 -11.03
CA GLY A 94 -4.70 -7.45 -12.21
C GLY A 94 -3.24 -7.24 -12.54
N ARG A 95 -2.98 -6.26 -13.42
CA ARG A 95 -1.64 -5.93 -13.90
C ARG A 95 -1.20 -4.50 -13.59
N ALA A 96 -2.12 -3.64 -13.16
CA ALA A 96 -1.81 -2.26 -12.80
C ALA A 96 -1.12 -2.20 -11.44
N ASP A 97 -0.53 -1.06 -11.12
CA ASP A 97 0.12 -0.83 -9.84
C ASP A 97 -0.91 -0.71 -8.72
N PHE A 98 -0.49 -1.02 -7.50
CA PHE A 98 -1.35 -0.87 -6.33
C PHE A 98 -1.90 0.55 -6.23
N ALA A 99 -1.04 1.57 -6.49
CA ALA A 99 -1.46 2.97 -6.46
C ALA A 99 -2.57 3.26 -7.45
N ASP A 100 -2.55 2.66 -8.64
CA ASP A 100 -3.61 2.85 -9.63
C ASP A 100 -4.96 2.41 -9.09
N PHE A 101 -5.02 1.23 -8.49
CA PHE A 101 -6.27 0.72 -7.93
C PHE A 101 -6.77 1.60 -6.79
N LEU A 102 -5.86 2.09 -5.96
CA LEU A 102 -6.24 2.97 -4.86
C LEU A 102 -6.78 4.31 -5.37
N VAL A 103 -6.15 4.88 -6.40
CA VAL A 103 -6.63 6.10 -7.08
C VAL A 103 -8.02 5.89 -7.65
N GLY A 104 -8.21 4.83 -8.42
CA GLY A 104 -9.50 4.55 -9.06
C GLY A 104 -10.62 4.32 -8.05
N LEU A 105 -10.34 3.56 -6.99
CA LEU A 105 -11.31 3.31 -5.93
C LEU A 105 -11.65 4.57 -5.14
N SER A 106 -10.64 5.39 -4.83
CA SER A 106 -10.84 6.65 -4.12
C SER A 106 -11.70 7.62 -4.94
N ASN A 107 -11.42 7.72 -6.25
CA ASN A 107 -12.21 8.58 -7.13
C ASN A 107 -13.66 8.10 -7.21
N ARG A 108 -13.87 6.79 -7.34
CA ARG A 108 -15.22 6.23 -7.40
C ARG A 108 -16.00 6.50 -6.10
N GLU A 109 -15.35 6.38 -4.96
CA GLU A 109 -15.97 6.69 -3.68
C GLU A 109 -16.40 8.15 -3.60
N ASN A 110 -15.66 9.04 -4.27
CA ASN A 110 -15.95 10.46 -4.33
C ASN A 110 -16.82 10.84 -5.54
N LYS A 111 -17.57 9.87 -6.09
CA LYS A 111 -18.60 10.08 -7.11
C LYS A 111 -18.07 10.26 -8.52
N ALA A 112 -16.79 10.00 -8.79
CA ALA A 112 -16.30 9.95 -10.16
C ALA A 112 -16.80 8.65 -10.80
N GLU A 113 -17.43 8.76 -11.95
CA GLU A 113 -17.95 7.59 -12.67
C GLU A 113 -16.82 6.68 -13.14
N VAL A 114 -15.72 7.28 -13.55
CA VAL A 114 -14.54 6.57 -14.05
C VAL A 114 -13.33 7.48 -13.89
N THR A 115 -12.14 6.89 -13.84
CA THR A 115 -10.89 7.64 -13.86
C THR A 115 -10.25 7.46 -15.23
N TYR A 116 -9.90 8.56 -15.88
CA TYR A 116 -9.24 8.49 -17.18
C TYR A 116 -7.73 8.29 -17.02
N THR A 117 -7.17 7.51 -17.92
CA THR A 117 -5.75 7.15 -17.87
C THR A 117 -5.20 6.94 -19.27
N PHE A 118 -3.89 7.06 -19.42
CA PHE A 118 -3.18 6.60 -20.63
C PHE A 118 -2.56 5.22 -20.42
N ASP A 119 -2.62 4.67 -19.21
CA ASP A 119 -2.01 3.40 -18.87
C ASP A 119 -2.94 2.24 -19.29
N THR A 120 -2.48 1.44 -20.24
CA THR A 120 -3.28 0.32 -20.76
C THR A 120 -3.53 -0.76 -19.73
N LYS A 121 -2.62 -0.95 -18.78
CA LYS A 121 -2.81 -1.94 -17.71
C LYS A 121 -3.89 -1.49 -16.73
N ALA A 122 -3.87 -0.21 -16.35
CA ALA A 122 -4.91 0.34 -15.49
C ALA A 122 -6.28 0.27 -16.17
N ALA A 123 -6.33 0.52 -17.46
CA ALA A 123 -7.59 0.52 -18.23
C ALA A 123 -8.19 -0.88 -18.41
N GLU A 124 -7.51 -1.94 -18.00
CA GLU A 124 -8.10 -3.27 -17.95
C GLU A 124 -9.15 -3.39 -16.83
N SER A 125 -9.06 -2.52 -15.84
CA SER A 125 -10.04 -2.44 -14.75
C SER A 125 -11.17 -1.50 -15.15
N ASP A 126 -12.40 -1.83 -14.74
CA ASP A 126 -13.57 -0.99 -15.00
C ASP A 126 -13.55 0.33 -14.20
N LEU A 127 -12.59 0.49 -13.30
CA LEU A 127 -12.36 1.77 -12.60
C LEU A 127 -11.82 2.84 -13.55
N PHE A 128 -11.19 2.43 -14.64
CA PHE A 128 -10.46 3.32 -15.53
C PHE A 128 -10.97 3.25 -16.95
N GLN A 129 -10.75 4.33 -17.67
CA GLN A 129 -11.01 4.39 -19.09
C GLN A 129 -9.83 5.06 -19.79
N ILE A 130 -9.40 4.44 -20.91
CA ILE A 130 -8.28 4.98 -21.66
C ILE A 130 -8.67 6.30 -22.33
N VAL A 131 -7.77 7.27 -22.29
CA VAL A 131 -7.95 8.50 -23.04
C VAL A 131 -7.62 8.22 -24.50
N LYS A 132 -8.53 8.54 -25.39
CA LYS A 132 -8.29 8.39 -26.84
C LYS A 132 -7.45 9.54 -27.35
N ILE A 133 -6.45 9.20 -28.14
CA ILE A 133 -5.57 10.19 -28.77
C ILE A 133 -6.16 10.64 -30.09
#